data_671f95858fc3d0315ec958124c4442f8
#
_entry.id   671f95858fc3d0315ec958124c4442f8
#
_cell.length_a   1.000
_cell.length_b   1.000
_cell.length_c   1.000
_cell.angle_alpha   90.00
_cell.angle_beta   90.00
_cell.angle_gamma   90.00
#
_symmetry.space_group_name_H-M   'P 1'
#
loop_
_entity.id
_entity.type
_entity.pdbx_description
1 polymer ?
#
loop_
_entity_poly.entity_id
_entity_poly.type
_entity_poly.pdbx_seq_one_letter_code
_entity_poly.pdbx_strand_id
1 'polypeptide(L)'
;YIAPADVEQLGAIKAVTVADFLAAAEGTALYELTGIVKNLANTTYGNFDLVDATGSVYVYGLTGNGAIGSNDKTFANLGINEGDVITIIGTRTSYKETPQVGGTAYLKEHVVAAKAATVAEFLAQPKGTWCKLTGTLANLKSDVYGNFDLVDETASVYVYGLTTSFVAKNDKSFANLGLKE
;
A
#
# COMPACT_ATOMS: atom_id res chain seq x y z
N TYR A 1 31.73 1.98 -9.18
CA TYR A 1 31.79 3.43 -8.95
C TYR A 1 30.98 4.12 -10.07
N ILE A 2 29.85 4.73 -9.69
CA ILE A 2 29.03 5.52 -10.62
C ILE A 2 29.55 6.97 -10.51
N ALA A 3 29.98 7.57 -11.60
CA ALA A 3 30.49 8.94 -11.60
C ALA A 3 29.35 9.93 -11.25
N PRO A 4 29.63 11.07 -10.58
CA PRO A 4 28.59 12.05 -10.21
C PRO A 4 27.77 12.57 -11.39
N ALA A 5 28.32 12.61 -12.60
CA ALA A 5 27.61 12.99 -13.83
C ALA A 5 26.57 11.95 -14.27
N ASP A 6 26.73 10.68 -13.88
CA ASP A 6 25.78 9.62 -14.22
C ASP A 6 24.55 9.62 -13.30
N VAL A 7 24.69 10.22 -12.12
CA VAL A 7 23.58 10.41 -11.16
C VAL A 7 22.64 11.53 -11.61
N GLU A 8 23.14 12.54 -12.30
CA GLU A 8 22.31 13.61 -12.88
C GLU A 8 21.51 13.18 -14.12
N GLN A 9 21.92 12.10 -14.80
CA GLN A 9 21.20 11.51 -15.94
C GLN A 9 20.11 10.51 -15.53
N LEU A 10 20.11 10.03 -14.30
CA LEU A 10 18.95 9.37 -13.71
C LEU A 10 17.94 10.46 -13.36
N GLY A 11 17.11 10.82 -14.32
CA GLY A 11 16.07 11.85 -14.16
C GLY A 11 15.35 11.65 -12.84
N ALA A 12 15.14 12.75 -12.10
CA ALA A 12 14.45 12.71 -10.80
C ALA A 12 13.13 11.94 -10.94
N ILE A 13 12.90 10.94 -10.08
CA ILE A 13 11.63 10.21 -10.02
C ILE A 13 10.53 11.24 -9.72
N LYS A 14 9.53 11.30 -10.60
CA LYS A 14 8.45 12.28 -10.48
C LYS A 14 7.22 11.59 -9.91
N ALA A 15 6.77 12.03 -8.74
CA ALA A 15 5.48 11.63 -8.20
C ALA A 15 4.35 12.28 -9.01
N VAL A 16 3.42 11.47 -9.49
CA VAL A 16 2.31 11.90 -10.37
C VAL A 16 1.03 11.13 -10.05
N THR A 17 -0.11 11.69 -10.46
CA THR A 17 -1.39 10.97 -10.47
C THR A 17 -1.46 10.00 -11.66
N VAL A 18 -2.40 9.05 -11.61
CA VAL A 18 -2.65 8.14 -12.75
C VAL A 18 -3.03 8.93 -14.01
N ALA A 19 -3.85 9.98 -13.89
CA ALA A 19 -4.20 10.82 -15.05
C ALA A 19 -2.98 11.52 -15.67
N ASP A 20 -2.10 12.09 -14.85
CA ASP A 20 -0.87 12.74 -15.33
C ASP A 20 0.09 11.73 -15.97
N PHE A 21 0.19 10.53 -15.39
CA PHE A 21 0.98 9.45 -15.97
C PHE A 21 0.46 9.02 -17.33
N LEU A 22 -0.85 8.85 -17.48
CA LEU A 22 -1.47 8.48 -18.75
C LEU A 22 -1.27 9.55 -19.83
N ALA A 23 -1.22 10.82 -19.45
CA ALA A 23 -0.95 11.95 -20.33
C ALA A 23 0.53 12.12 -20.68
N ALA A 24 1.44 11.48 -19.94
CA ALA A 24 2.87 11.58 -20.17
C ALA A 24 3.28 10.87 -21.47
N ALA A 25 4.37 11.34 -22.08
CA ALA A 25 4.97 10.67 -23.23
C ALA A 25 5.58 9.32 -22.83
N GLU A 26 5.55 8.36 -23.75
CA GLU A 26 6.31 7.11 -23.62
C GLU A 26 7.81 7.37 -23.54
N GLY A 27 8.50 6.57 -22.74
CA GLY A 27 9.94 6.72 -22.62
C GLY A 27 10.53 6.06 -21.39
N THR A 28 11.74 6.47 -21.07
CA THR A 28 12.53 5.92 -19.96
C THR A 28 12.40 6.73 -18.66
N ALA A 29 11.65 7.83 -18.68
CA ALA A 29 11.40 8.61 -17.48
C ALA A 29 10.70 7.76 -16.41
N LEU A 30 11.18 7.89 -15.16
CA LEU A 30 10.62 7.17 -14.02
C LEU A 30 9.55 8.00 -13.32
N TYR A 31 8.41 7.38 -13.10
CA TYR A 31 7.28 7.96 -12.40
C TYR A 31 6.98 7.17 -11.14
N GLU A 32 6.66 7.88 -10.07
CA GLU A 32 6.14 7.32 -8.84
C GLU A 32 4.61 7.45 -8.84
N LEU A 33 3.93 6.32 -8.66
CA LEU A 33 2.48 6.21 -8.65
C LEU A 33 2.02 5.54 -7.35
N THR A 34 1.02 6.12 -6.71
CA THR A 34 0.36 5.52 -5.54
C THR A 34 -1.10 5.23 -5.86
N GLY A 35 -1.57 4.04 -5.55
CA GLY A 35 -2.95 3.66 -5.80
C GLY A 35 -3.34 2.34 -5.16
N ILE A 36 -4.58 1.96 -5.39
CA ILE A 36 -5.18 0.70 -4.92
C ILE A 36 -4.99 -0.36 -6.00
N VAL A 37 -4.58 -1.55 -5.59
CA VAL A 37 -4.51 -2.74 -6.46
C VAL A 37 -5.92 -3.23 -6.75
N LYS A 38 -6.26 -3.34 -8.04
CA LYS A 38 -7.52 -3.89 -8.54
C LYS A 38 -7.26 -4.89 -9.66
N ASN A 39 -8.21 -5.78 -9.90
CA ASN A 39 -8.15 -6.74 -11.01
C ASN A 39 -6.81 -7.47 -11.08
N LEU A 40 -6.34 -8.02 -9.95
CA LEU A 40 -5.07 -8.74 -9.87
C LEU A 40 -5.15 -10.04 -10.68
N ALA A 41 -4.75 -9.96 -11.94
CA ALA A 41 -4.89 -11.04 -12.93
C ALA A 41 -3.75 -12.06 -12.88
N ASN A 42 -2.57 -11.66 -12.42
CA ASN A 42 -1.40 -12.53 -12.40
C ASN A 42 -0.59 -12.34 -11.11
N THR A 43 -0.69 -13.31 -10.21
CA THR A 43 0.00 -13.29 -8.89
C THR A 43 1.47 -13.75 -8.96
N THR A 44 1.94 -14.19 -10.11
CA THR A 44 3.35 -14.58 -10.29
C THR A 44 4.19 -13.38 -10.71
N TYR A 45 3.70 -12.61 -11.67
CA TYR A 45 4.44 -11.48 -12.27
C TYR A 45 3.94 -10.12 -11.79
N GLY A 46 2.75 -10.04 -11.16
CA GLY A 46 2.16 -8.79 -10.72
C GLY A 46 1.52 -7.99 -11.84
N ASN A 47 0.53 -8.59 -12.50
CA ASN A 47 -0.27 -7.89 -13.50
C ASN A 47 -1.61 -7.51 -12.88
N PHE A 48 -1.87 -6.21 -12.79
CA PHE A 48 -3.06 -5.65 -12.12
C PHE A 48 -3.36 -4.25 -12.61
N ASP A 49 -4.48 -3.70 -12.20
CA ASP A 49 -4.80 -2.28 -12.37
C ASP A 49 -4.41 -1.50 -11.11
N LEU A 50 -3.65 -0.42 -11.26
CA LEU A 50 -3.39 0.56 -10.22
C LEU A 50 -4.41 1.70 -10.35
N VAL A 51 -5.21 1.92 -9.30
CA VAL A 51 -6.33 2.87 -9.31
C VAL A 51 -6.11 3.95 -8.26
N ASP A 52 -6.18 5.21 -8.66
CA ASP A 52 -6.26 6.37 -7.77
C ASP A 52 -7.57 7.16 -7.97
N ALA A 53 -7.70 8.33 -7.34
CA ALA A 53 -8.88 9.19 -7.49
C ALA A 53 -9.04 9.76 -8.91
N THR A 54 -8.00 9.70 -9.75
CA THR A 54 -7.95 10.32 -11.07
C THR A 54 -8.15 9.33 -12.22
N GLY A 55 -7.96 8.02 -11.95
CA GLY A 55 -8.15 7.01 -12.98
C GLY A 55 -7.56 5.65 -12.64
N SER A 56 -7.40 4.83 -13.67
CA SER A 56 -6.84 3.48 -13.61
C SER A 56 -5.79 3.30 -14.68
N VAL A 57 -4.68 2.64 -14.34
CA VAL A 57 -3.62 2.26 -15.28
C VAL A 57 -3.23 0.80 -15.07
N TYR A 58 -3.07 0.06 -16.18
CA TYR A 58 -2.59 -1.31 -16.13
C TYR A 58 -1.10 -1.37 -15.81
N VAL A 59 -0.72 -2.22 -14.88
CA VAL A 59 0.68 -2.53 -14.53
C VAL A 59 1.04 -3.86 -15.15
N TYR A 60 2.01 -3.86 -16.06
CA TYR A 60 2.49 -5.06 -16.73
C TYR A 60 3.75 -5.58 -16.03
N GLY A 61 3.55 -6.28 -14.92
CA GLY A 61 4.62 -6.82 -14.10
C GLY A 61 5.14 -5.83 -13.03
N LEU A 62 5.29 -6.31 -11.80
CA LEU A 62 5.85 -5.57 -10.68
C LEU A 62 6.91 -6.43 -9.97
N THR A 63 8.06 -5.85 -9.69
CA THR A 63 9.17 -6.51 -9.00
C THR A 63 9.35 -5.95 -7.58
N GLY A 64 10.12 -6.66 -6.76
CA GLY A 64 10.33 -6.27 -5.36
C GLY A 64 11.36 -5.16 -5.14
N ASN A 65 12.33 -4.98 -6.03
CA ASN A 65 13.49 -4.15 -5.75
C ASN A 65 14.16 -3.49 -6.97
N GLY A 66 13.38 -3.19 -7.98
CA GLY A 66 13.84 -2.41 -9.14
C GLY A 66 14.83 -3.11 -10.07
N ALA A 67 14.84 -2.62 -11.31
CA ALA A 67 15.82 -2.92 -12.35
C ALA A 67 16.12 -4.40 -12.62
N ILE A 68 15.14 -5.26 -12.51
CA ILE A 68 15.28 -6.67 -12.79
C ILE A 68 14.72 -6.95 -14.19
N GLY A 69 15.34 -7.89 -14.87
CA GLY A 69 14.98 -8.21 -16.24
C GLY A 69 13.56 -8.73 -16.41
N SER A 70 13.13 -8.86 -17.65
CA SER A 70 11.85 -9.48 -18.00
C SER A 70 11.71 -10.88 -17.36
N ASN A 71 10.48 -11.26 -16.99
CA ASN A 71 10.14 -12.52 -16.33
C ASN A 71 10.59 -12.65 -14.84
N ASP A 72 10.82 -11.54 -14.14
CA ASP A 72 11.00 -11.56 -12.69
C ASP A 72 9.71 -12.04 -11.99
N LYS A 73 9.85 -12.96 -11.04
CA LYS A 73 8.74 -13.58 -10.30
C LYS A 73 8.69 -13.15 -8.83
N THR A 74 9.41 -12.11 -8.45
CA THR A 74 9.49 -11.64 -7.06
C THR A 74 8.16 -11.13 -6.54
N PHE A 75 7.22 -10.74 -7.42
CA PHE A 75 5.86 -10.33 -7.02
C PHE A 75 5.18 -11.35 -6.11
N ALA A 76 5.33 -12.65 -6.40
CA ALA A 76 4.72 -13.71 -5.60
C ALA A 76 5.12 -13.69 -4.12
N ASN A 77 6.25 -13.06 -3.78
CA ASN A 77 6.77 -12.96 -2.42
C ASN A 77 6.47 -11.62 -1.74
N LEU A 78 5.84 -10.66 -2.46
CA LEU A 78 5.56 -9.33 -1.92
C LEU A 78 4.34 -9.28 -0.99
N GLY A 79 3.50 -10.33 -1.01
CA GLY A 79 2.29 -10.40 -0.19
C GLY A 79 1.20 -9.40 -0.60
N ILE A 80 1.27 -8.85 -1.80
CA ILE A 80 0.31 -7.87 -2.33
C ILE A 80 -0.98 -8.59 -2.71
N ASN A 81 -2.10 -8.02 -2.28
CA ASN A 81 -3.45 -8.51 -2.56
C ASN A 81 -4.31 -7.42 -3.19
N GLU A 82 -5.41 -7.83 -3.78
CA GLU A 82 -6.41 -6.89 -4.28
C GLU A 82 -6.99 -6.06 -3.13
N GLY A 83 -7.06 -4.75 -3.33
CA GLY A 83 -7.46 -3.78 -2.32
C GLY A 83 -6.31 -3.10 -1.57
N ASP A 84 -5.11 -3.66 -1.60
CA ASP A 84 -3.94 -3.04 -0.97
C ASP A 84 -3.60 -1.70 -1.64
N VAL A 85 -3.06 -0.78 -0.85
CA VAL A 85 -2.49 0.47 -1.35
C VAL A 85 -1.00 0.29 -1.55
N ILE A 86 -0.50 0.56 -2.75
CA ILE A 86 0.92 0.45 -3.05
C ILE A 86 1.44 1.72 -3.71
N THR A 87 2.72 2.00 -3.48
CA THR A 87 3.48 2.98 -4.25
C THR A 87 4.49 2.24 -5.10
N ILE A 88 4.46 2.48 -6.40
CA ILE A 88 5.34 1.84 -7.37
C ILE A 88 6.14 2.89 -8.15
N ILE A 89 7.28 2.46 -8.67
CA ILE A 89 8.08 3.27 -9.61
C ILE A 89 8.18 2.51 -10.93
N GLY A 90 7.88 3.19 -12.03
CA GLY A 90 7.92 2.57 -13.34
C GLY A 90 7.94 3.58 -14.48
N THR A 91 8.09 3.07 -15.69
CA THR A 91 8.11 3.86 -16.93
C THR A 91 6.75 3.84 -17.62
N ARG A 92 6.43 4.94 -18.31
CA ARG A 92 5.26 5.01 -19.19
C ARG A 92 5.58 4.29 -20.50
N THR A 93 4.83 3.21 -20.74
CA THR A 93 4.88 2.42 -21.98
C THR A 93 3.48 2.23 -22.55
N SER A 94 3.36 1.58 -23.69
CA SER A 94 2.08 1.12 -24.23
C SER A 94 2.17 -0.30 -24.77
N TYR A 95 1.01 -0.95 -24.84
CA TYR A 95 0.81 -2.19 -25.57
C TYR A 95 -0.40 -2.04 -26.49
N LYS A 96 -0.20 -2.18 -27.78
CA LYS A 96 -1.25 -1.96 -28.80
C LYS A 96 -1.97 -0.62 -28.57
N GLU A 97 -1.18 0.45 -28.45
CA GLU A 97 -1.64 1.82 -28.22
C GLU A 97 -2.33 2.07 -26.85
N THR A 98 -2.51 1.04 -26.02
CA THR A 98 -3.05 1.19 -24.68
C THR A 98 -1.94 1.54 -23.69
N PRO A 99 -2.02 2.69 -23.01
CA PRO A 99 -1.07 3.09 -21.98
C PRO A 99 -0.95 2.08 -20.83
N GLN A 100 0.28 1.81 -20.38
CA GLN A 100 0.53 0.95 -19.23
C GLN A 100 1.81 1.33 -18.50
N VAL A 101 1.95 0.85 -17.27
CA VAL A 101 3.24 0.84 -16.56
C VAL A 101 4.05 -0.34 -17.06
N GLY A 102 5.28 -0.08 -17.51
CA GLY A 102 6.15 -1.09 -18.11
C GLY A 102 6.61 -2.18 -17.14
N GLY A 103 7.01 -3.33 -17.69
CA GLY A 103 7.37 -4.55 -16.99
C GLY A 103 8.68 -4.49 -16.17
N THR A 104 9.27 -3.31 -15.97
CA THR A 104 10.41 -3.06 -15.06
C THR A 104 10.00 -2.24 -13.83
N ALA A 105 8.69 -2.09 -13.61
CA ALA A 105 8.19 -1.41 -12.44
C ALA A 105 8.58 -2.15 -11.15
N TYR A 106 8.81 -1.41 -10.08
CA TYR A 106 9.15 -1.99 -8.79
C TYR A 106 8.39 -1.34 -7.64
N LEU A 107 8.19 -2.14 -6.59
CA LEU A 107 7.51 -1.72 -5.37
C LEU A 107 8.39 -0.78 -4.56
N LYS A 108 7.83 0.35 -4.13
CA LYS A 108 8.44 1.29 -3.17
C LYS A 108 7.82 1.16 -1.79
N GLU A 109 6.49 1.13 -1.73
CA GLU A 109 5.74 1.03 -0.47
C GLU A 109 4.53 0.10 -0.63
N HIS A 110 4.14 -0.58 0.44
CA HIS A 110 2.99 -1.46 0.49
C HIS A 110 2.23 -1.27 1.82
N VAL A 111 0.95 -0.93 1.71
CA VAL A 111 0.01 -0.84 2.83
C VAL A 111 -1.10 -1.86 2.61
N VAL A 112 -1.15 -2.86 3.47
CA VAL A 112 -2.14 -3.93 3.40
C VAL A 112 -3.54 -3.38 3.67
N ALA A 113 -4.52 -3.72 2.83
CA ALA A 113 -5.91 -3.38 3.06
C ALA A 113 -6.47 -4.14 4.25
N ALA A 114 -6.88 -3.41 5.27
CA ALA A 114 -7.54 -4.03 6.43
C ALA A 114 -8.98 -4.42 6.06
N LYS A 115 -9.30 -5.71 6.12
CA LYS A 115 -10.66 -6.23 5.91
C LYS A 115 -11.55 -5.85 7.09
N ALA A 116 -12.76 -5.34 6.82
CA ALA A 116 -13.75 -5.14 7.87
C ALA A 116 -14.15 -6.48 8.51
N ALA A 117 -14.15 -6.51 9.83
CA ALA A 117 -14.48 -7.70 10.62
C ALA A 117 -15.17 -7.29 11.92
N THR A 118 -15.99 -8.18 12.47
CA THR A 118 -16.44 -8.08 13.86
C THR A 118 -15.31 -8.46 14.82
N VAL A 119 -15.44 -8.12 16.09
CA VAL A 119 -14.44 -8.49 17.10
C VAL A 119 -14.30 -10.00 17.22
N ALA A 120 -15.40 -10.76 17.16
CA ALA A 120 -15.35 -12.23 17.19
C ALA A 120 -14.63 -12.81 15.97
N GLU A 121 -14.89 -12.29 14.76
CA GLU A 121 -14.19 -12.73 13.55
C GLU A 121 -12.70 -12.40 13.61
N PHE A 122 -12.32 -11.22 14.14
CA PHE A 122 -10.93 -10.84 14.32
C PHE A 122 -10.21 -11.81 15.27
N LEU A 123 -10.81 -12.15 16.39
CA LEU A 123 -10.24 -13.08 17.37
C LEU A 123 -10.01 -14.49 16.82
N ALA A 124 -10.76 -14.89 15.77
CA ALA A 124 -10.61 -16.14 15.07
C ALA A 124 -9.53 -16.12 13.97
N GLN A 125 -8.97 -14.94 13.63
CA GLN A 125 -7.97 -14.83 12.57
C GLN A 125 -6.58 -15.31 13.02
N PRO A 126 -5.75 -15.79 12.08
CA PRO A 126 -4.34 -16.05 12.35
C PRO A 126 -3.62 -14.77 12.80
N LYS A 127 -2.62 -14.95 13.67
CA LYS A 127 -1.76 -13.83 14.11
C LYS A 127 -1.11 -13.12 12.92
N GLY A 128 -1.18 -11.80 12.90
CA GLY A 128 -0.64 -10.94 11.84
C GLY A 128 -1.67 -10.56 10.78
N THR A 129 -2.93 -11.03 10.89
CA THR A 129 -4.00 -10.59 9.99
C THR A 129 -4.41 -9.15 10.31
N TRP A 130 -4.49 -8.31 9.27
CA TRP A 130 -4.96 -6.94 9.38
C TRP A 130 -6.47 -6.85 9.24
N CYS A 131 -7.15 -6.29 10.25
CA CYS A 131 -8.59 -6.08 10.23
C CYS A 131 -8.94 -4.64 10.61
N LYS A 132 -10.02 -4.13 10.00
CA LYS A 132 -10.68 -2.90 10.41
C LYS A 132 -11.83 -3.27 11.34
N LEU A 133 -11.73 -2.87 12.60
CA LEU A 133 -12.75 -3.10 13.61
C LEU A 133 -13.53 -1.81 13.89
N THR A 134 -14.80 -1.96 14.25
CA THR A 134 -15.66 -0.87 14.74
C THR A 134 -16.34 -1.35 16.01
N GLY A 135 -16.36 -0.51 17.02
CA GLY A 135 -16.95 -0.85 18.31
C GLY A 135 -16.94 0.33 19.28
N THR A 136 -17.40 0.08 20.49
CA THR A 136 -17.39 1.04 21.59
C THR A 136 -16.11 0.87 22.41
N LEU A 137 -15.50 1.99 22.78
CA LEU A 137 -14.39 2.01 23.70
C LEU A 137 -14.91 1.77 25.11
N ALA A 138 -14.32 0.81 25.82
CA ALA A 138 -14.64 0.47 27.20
C ALA A 138 -13.37 0.21 28.01
N ASN A 139 -13.46 0.33 29.32
CA ASN A 139 -12.36 0.04 30.25
C ASN A 139 -11.05 0.75 29.86
N LEU A 140 -11.07 2.05 29.63
CA LEU A 140 -9.88 2.83 29.27
C LEU A 140 -8.80 2.72 30.35
N LYS A 141 -7.69 2.03 30.06
CA LYS A 141 -6.55 1.81 30.97
C LYS A 141 -5.47 2.88 30.84
N SER A 142 -5.35 3.48 29.66
CA SER A 142 -4.39 4.55 29.40
C SER A 142 -4.92 5.51 28.35
N ASP A 143 -5.18 6.72 28.79
CA ASP A 143 -5.56 7.86 27.96
C ASP A 143 -4.36 8.48 27.18
N VAL A 144 -3.15 8.09 27.54
CA VAL A 144 -1.92 8.52 26.86
C VAL A 144 -1.59 7.63 25.68
N TYR A 145 -1.65 6.31 25.87
CA TYR A 145 -1.23 5.33 24.87
C TYR A 145 -2.40 4.66 24.13
N GLY A 146 -3.64 4.88 24.58
CA GLY A 146 -4.81 4.24 23.99
C GLY A 146 -4.89 2.75 24.28
N ASN A 147 -4.79 2.38 25.55
CA ASN A 147 -5.00 1.01 26.00
C ASN A 147 -6.42 0.89 26.55
N PHE A 148 -7.26 0.09 25.90
CA PHE A 148 -8.68 -0.03 26.22
C PHE A 148 -9.25 -1.35 25.67
N ASP A 149 -10.49 -1.65 26.03
CA ASP A 149 -11.24 -2.73 25.39
C ASP A 149 -12.10 -2.15 24.26
N LEU A 150 -11.98 -2.70 23.04
CA LEU A 150 -12.91 -2.45 21.95
C LEU A 150 -14.00 -3.50 22.00
N VAL A 151 -15.24 -3.05 22.13
CA VAL A 151 -16.42 -3.93 22.29
C VAL A 151 -17.39 -3.70 21.16
N ASP A 152 -17.83 -4.78 20.52
CA ASP A 152 -18.98 -4.78 19.64
C ASP A 152 -20.04 -5.77 20.15
N GLU A 153 -21.13 -5.96 19.40
CA GLU A 153 -22.20 -6.91 19.73
C GLU A 153 -21.78 -8.37 19.72
N THR A 154 -20.60 -8.70 19.23
CA THR A 154 -20.10 -10.06 19.06
C THR A 154 -19.09 -10.47 20.12
N ALA A 155 -18.23 -9.56 20.56
CA ALA A 155 -17.16 -9.84 21.53
C ALA A 155 -16.48 -8.55 22.05
N SER A 156 -15.44 -8.75 22.86
CA SER A 156 -14.52 -7.70 23.33
C SER A 156 -13.08 -8.10 23.04
N VAL A 157 -12.25 -7.14 22.63
CA VAL A 157 -10.82 -7.34 22.43
C VAL A 157 -10.01 -6.21 23.06
N TYR A 158 -8.91 -6.57 23.72
CA TYR A 158 -8.01 -5.56 24.30
C TYR A 158 -7.15 -4.92 23.22
N VAL A 159 -7.19 -3.61 23.13
CA VAL A 159 -6.34 -2.78 22.26
C VAL A 159 -5.13 -2.34 23.06
N TYR A 160 -3.94 -2.68 22.60
CA TYR A 160 -2.68 -2.28 23.21
C TYR A 160 -2.00 -1.20 22.36
N GLY A 161 -2.31 0.04 22.66
CA GLY A 161 -1.76 1.21 21.97
C GLY A 161 -2.48 1.53 20.67
N LEU A 162 -3.43 2.48 20.70
CA LEU A 162 -4.04 3.05 19.50
C LEU A 162 -3.30 4.34 19.10
N THR A 163 -2.88 4.43 17.85
CA THR A 163 -2.19 5.59 17.28
C THR A 163 -2.94 6.15 16.09
N THR A 164 -2.67 7.40 15.71
CA THR A 164 -3.32 8.06 14.56
C THR A 164 -2.75 7.62 13.22
N SER A 165 -1.55 7.02 13.23
CA SER A 165 -0.85 6.54 12.04
C SER A 165 0.08 5.38 12.39
N PHE A 166 0.64 4.72 11.37
CA PHE A 166 1.64 3.68 11.58
C PHE A 166 2.95 4.31 12.07
N VAL A 167 3.22 4.22 13.38
CA VAL A 167 4.32 4.93 14.04
C VAL A 167 5.15 4.00 14.94
N ALA A 168 6.28 4.51 15.39
CA ALA A 168 7.20 3.80 16.27
C ALA A 168 6.59 3.50 17.66
N LYS A 169 7.20 2.58 18.38
CA LYS A 169 6.84 2.27 19.77
C LYS A 169 6.71 3.53 20.65
N ASN A 170 5.79 3.49 21.58
CA ASN A 170 5.50 4.55 22.56
C ASN A 170 4.93 5.85 21.96
N ASP A 171 4.22 5.76 20.85
CA ASP A 171 3.44 6.90 20.37
C ASP A 171 2.35 7.29 21.38
N LYS A 172 2.19 8.58 21.58
CA LYS A 172 1.24 9.18 22.54
C LYS A 172 0.12 9.95 21.84
N SER A 173 -0.07 9.72 20.53
CA SER A 173 -1.05 10.46 19.74
C SER A 173 -2.50 10.16 20.11
N PHE A 174 -2.76 9.08 20.87
CA PHE A 174 -4.09 8.76 21.37
C PHE A 174 -4.73 9.92 22.13
N ALA A 175 -3.96 10.60 22.99
CA ALA A 175 -4.46 11.74 23.76
C ALA A 175 -5.06 12.86 22.90
N ASN A 176 -4.63 12.97 21.63
CA ASN A 176 -5.11 13.96 20.66
C ASN A 176 -6.40 13.55 19.95
N LEU A 177 -6.84 12.30 20.09
CA LEU A 177 -8.05 11.79 19.44
C LEU A 177 -9.32 12.23 20.15
N GLY A 178 -9.24 12.68 21.42
CA GLY A 178 -10.39 13.08 22.21
C GLY A 178 -11.38 11.94 22.52
N LEU A 179 -10.94 10.68 22.38
CA LEU A 179 -11.77 9.50 22.64
C LEU A 179 -11.94 9.29 24.15
N LYS A 180 -13.17 8.96 24.54
CA LYS A 180 -13.59 8.69 25.93
C LYS A 180 -14.52 7.49 25.97
N GLU A 181 -14.65 6.87 27.13
CA GLU A 181 -15.70 5.89 27.43
C GLU A 181 -17.09 6.49 27.25
#